data_15547349e8ef8a949cbf0fc0d9a67670
#
_entry.id   15547349e8ef8a949cbf0fc0d9a67670
#
_cell.length_a   1.000
_cell.length_b   1.000
_cell.length_c   1.000
_cell.angle_alpha   90.00
_cell.angle_beta   90.00
_cell.angle_gamma   90.00
#
_symmetry.space_group_name_H-M   'P 1'
#
loop_
_entity.id
_entity.type
_entity.pdbx_description
1 polymer ?
#
loop_
_entity_poly.entity_id
_entity_poly.type
_entity_poly.pdbx_seq_one_letter_code
_entity_poly.pdbx_strand_id
1 'polypeptide(L)'
;IRDKDLRHEMMVEYNEIYEEIMAIPESFGSVDIVDQDLADMNSSILSKKFSDEDHLVICISRSSGSAGTDIGFALSESLHINYYDEAVLNQIITRRDEKKFGADIEKTSSFSRYHGLSKQDALFFEQSNLICELAKKEDMIVIGRCADVVLTGQHIPHISIFITAPFAQRVSRMMEVKNMDIKQAISMIRKMDHKHQNYYHSYTGKHWGDAINYDLCINSACYGIEESVELIERLINRQAKNKSKKEDKQ
;
A
#
# COMPACT_ATOMS: atom_id res chain seq x y z
N ILE A 1 -13.72 -37.31 -18.74
CA ILE A 1 -12.91 -37.04 -17.52
C ILE A 1 -12.78 -35.53 -17.35
N ARG A 2 -12.37 -34.77 -18.36
CA ARG A 2 -12.20 -33.27 -18.27
C ARG A 2 -13.47 -32.49 -17.84
N ASP A 3 -14.65 -32.96 -18.21
CA ASP A 3 -15.92 -32.28 -17.97
C ASP A 3 -16.44 -32.43 -16.52
N LYS A 4 -16.04 -33.51 -15.84
CA LYS A 4 -16.39 -33.72 -14.43
C LYS A 4 -15.50 -32.94 -13.48
N ASP A 5 -14.21 -32.84 -13.79
CA ASP A 5 -13.26 -32.08 -12.97
C ASP A 5 -13.55 -30.58 -13.07
N LEU A 6 -13.84 -30.08 -14.27
CA LEU A 6 -14.22 -28.67 -14.48
C LEU A 6 -15.52 -28.29 -13.73
N ARG A 7 -16.52 -29.20 -13.73
CA ARG A 7 -17.77 -28.99 -12.97
C ARG A 7 -17.54 -29.00 -11.46
N HIS A 8 -16.62 -29.81 -10.99
CA HIS A 8 -16.26 -29.87 -9.59
C HIS A 8 -15.55 -28.61 -9.15
N GLU A 9 -14.57 -28.12 -9.92
CA GLU A 9 -13.88 -26.84 -9.69
C GLU A 9 -14.87 -25.66 -9.69
N MET A 10 -15.75 -25.57 -10.68
CA MET A 10 -16.79 -24.54 -10.74
C MET A 10 -17.78 -24.60 -9.56
N MET A 11 -18.09 -25.78 -9.05
CA MET A 11 -18.96 -25.90 -7.89
C MET A 11 -18.27 -25.52 -6.58
N VAL A 12 -16.97 -25.78 -6.44
CA VAL A 12 -16.18 -25.32 -5.31
C VAL A 12 -16.08 -23.79 -5.31
N GLU A 13 -15.72 -23.21 -6.45
CA GLU A 13 -15.66 -21.76 -6.63
C GLU A 13 -17.03 -21.09 -6.39
N TYR A 14 -18.11 -21.68 -6.88
CA TYR A 14 -19.48 -21.18 -6.61
C TYR A 14 -19.83 -21.23 -5.11
N ASN A 15 -19.48 -22.29 -4.42
CA ASN A 15 -19.74 -22.42 -2.99
C ASN A 15 -18.91 -21.41 -2.16
N GLU A 16 -17.65 -21.19 -2.53
CA GLU A 16 -16.80 -20.18 -1.89
C GLU A 16 -17.40 -18.77 -2.08
N ILE A 17 -17.79 -18.40 -3.30
CA ILE A 17 -18.46 -17.13 -3.59
C ILE A 17 -19.80 -17.02 -2.85
N TYR A 18 -20.56 -18.11 -2.77
CA TYR A 18 -21.84 -18.11 -2.05
C TYR A 18 -21.63 -17.89 -0.55
N GLU A 19 -20.66 -18.54 0.07
CA GLU A 19 -20.32 -18.31 1.48
C GLU A 19 -19.81 -16.89 1.72
N GLU A 20 -19.02 -16.33 0.81
CA GLU A 20 -18.59 -14.94 0.87
C GLU A 20 -19.78 -13.97 0.78
N ILE A 21 -20.76 -14.23 -0.13
CA ILE A 21 -21.99 -13.43 -0.27
C ILE A 21 -22.84 -13.51 1.00
N MET A 22 -22.98 -14.70 1.56
CA MET A 22 -23.77 -14.90 2.78
C MET A 22 -23.11 -14.33 4.03
N ALA A 23 -21.79 -14.12 4.00
CA ALA A 23 -21.04 -13.45 5.04
C ALA A 23 -21.12 -11.91 4.95
N ILE A 24 -21.61 -11.36 3.81
CA ILE A 24 -21.86 -9.93 3.67
C ILE A 24 -23.06 -9.59 4.57
N PRO A 25 -22.93 -8.64 5.52
CA PRO A 25 -24.05 -8.25 6.36
C PRO A 25 -25.25 -7.79 5.51
N GLU A 26 -26.47 -8.19 5.87
CA GLU A 26 -27.73 -7.84 5.16
C GLU A 26 -27.99 -6.32 5.00
N SER A 27 -27.11 -5.48 5.50
CA SER A 27 -27.20 -4.01 5.49
C SER A 27 -27.01 -3.33 4.13
N PHE A 28 -26.79 -4.08 3.05
CA PHE A 28 -26.76 -3.51 1.69
C PHE A 28 -28.13 -3.34 1.03
N GLY A 29 -29.21 -3.39 1.81
CA GLY A 29 -30.57 -3.21 1.32
C GLY A 29 -30.97 -1.74 1.25
N SER A 30 -31.32 -1.28 0.05
CA SER A 30 -31.98 -0.04 -0.38
C SER A 30 -31.19 1.29 -0.21
N VAL A 31 -30.92 1.88 -1.36
CA VAL A 31 -30.10 3.10 -1.60
C VAL A 31 -30.80 4.42 -1.21
N ASP A 32 -31.98 4.41 -0.64
CA ASP A 32 -32.81 5.62 -0.57
C ASP A 32 -32.79 6.39 0.75
N ILE A 33 -32.12 5.91 1.77
CA ILE A 33 -31.95 6.67 3.01
C ILE A 33 -30.49 6.49 3.45
N VAL A 34 -29.72 7.55 3.43
CA VAL A 34 -28.45 7.60 4.18
C VAL A 34 -28.83 7.58 5.66
N ASP A 35 -29.13 6.40 6.16
CA ASP A 35 -29.30 6.17 7.59
C ASP A 35 -27.97 6.48 8.28
N GLN A 36 -28.03 7.36 9.27
CA GLN A 36 -26.85 7.73 10.06
C GLN A 36 -26.20 6.48 10.68
N ASP A 37 -27.02 5.48 11.03
CA ASP A 37 -26.56 4.20 11.56
C ASP A 37 -25.78 3.38 10.52
N LEU A 38 -26.16 3.43 9.24
CA LEU A 38 -25.41 2.81 8.14
C LEU A 38 -24.08 3.55 7.86
N ALA A 39 -24.08 4.87 7.95
CA ALA A 39 -22.86 5.66 7.84
C ALA A 39 -21.90 5.36 9.02
N ASP A 40 -22.44 5.18 10.22
CA ASP A 40 -21.70 4.81 11.42
C ASP A 40 -21.23 3.35 11.38
N MET A 41 -21.97 2.41 10.79
CA MET A 41 -21.54 1.03 10.54
C MET A 41 -20.41 0.95 9.53
N ASN A 42 -20.48 1.67 8.40
CA ASN A 42 -19.40 1.71 7.41
C ASN A 42 -18.15 2.40 7.95
N SER A 43 -18.30 3.44 8.76
CA SER A 43 -17.17 4.05 9.47
C SER A 43 -16.54 3.11 10.51
N SER A 44 -17.33 2.20 11.09
CA SER A 44 -16.86 1.25 12.10
C SER A 44 -16.01 0.12 11.53
N ILE A 45 -16.13 -0.24 10.24
CA ILE A 45 -15.32 -1.29 9.60
C ILE A 45 -13.85 -0.84 9.51
N LEU A 46 -13.60 0.39 9.06
CA LEU A 46 -12.23 0.94 9.02
C LEU A 46 -11.70 1.26 10.41
N SER A 47 -12.55 1.75 11.34
CA SER A 47 -12.14 2.02 12.72
C SER A 47 -11.81 0.76 13.53
N LYS A 48 -12.34 -0.41 13.13
CA LYS A 48 -11.96 -1.70 13.72
C LYS A 48 -10.60 -2.20 13.25
N LYS A 49 -10.02 -1.61 12.22
CA LYS A 49 -8.73 -2.01 11.66
C LYS A 49 -7.56 -1.64 12.58
N PHE A 50 -7.73 -0.61 13.41
CA PHE A 50 -6.71 -0.11 14.34
C PHE A 50 -7.24 -0.15 15.78
N SER A 51 -6.42 -0.65 16.69
CA SER A 51 -6.61 -0.49 18.14
C SER A 51 -6.04 0.85 18.62
N ASP A 52 -6.27 1.20 19.90
CA ASP A 52 -5.74 2.46 20.47
C ASP A 52 -4.21 2.43 20.64
N GLU A 53 -3.62 1.24 20.64
CA GLU A 53 -2.16 1.03 20.76
C GLU A 53 -1.46 0.99 19.38
N ASP A 54 -2.21 0.90 18.27
CA ASP A 54 -1.63 0.79 16.94
C ASP A 54 -1.22 2.16 16.38
N HIS A 55 -0.06 2.19 15.74
CA HIS A 55 0.39 3.34 14.97
C HIS A 55 -0.33 3.46 13.63
N LEU A 56 -0.49 4.70 13.15
CA LEU A 56 -1.04 4.97 11.83
C LEU A 56 -0.01 4.63 10.74
N VAL A 57 -0.25 3.54 10.03
CA VAL A 57 0.61 3.12 8.92
C VAL A 57 -0.15 3.21 7.60
N ILE A 58 0.41 3.95 6.63
CA ILE A 58 -0.17 4.13 5.30
C ILE A 58 0.79 3.58 4.25
N CYS A 59 0.35 2.56 3.52
CA CYS A 59 1.09 1.96 2.42
C CYS A 59 0.61 2.54 1.08
N ILE A 60 1.48 3.18 0.32
CA ILE A 60 1.13 3.76 -0.98
C ILE A 60 1.85 3.02 -2.09
N SER A 61 1.09 2.32 -2.92
CA SER A 61 1.51 1.80 -4.22
C SER A 61 1.06 2.77 -5.32
N ARG A 62 1.81 2.88 -6.41
CA ARG A 62 1.52 3.90 -7.44
C ARG A 62 2.04 3.53 -8.82
N SER A 63 1.28 3.85 -9.86
CA SER A 63 1.74 3.80 -11.25
C SER A 63 2.81 4.87 -11.52
N SER A 64 3.79 4.56 -12.36
CA SER A 64 4.85 5.52 -12.72
C SER A 64 4.26 6.74 -13.43
N GLY A 65 4.59 7.95 -12.96
CA GLY A 65 4.07 9.20 -13.49
C GLY A 65 2.70 9.64 -12.96
N SER A 66 2.09 8.91 -12.02
CA SER A 66 0.80 9.28 -11.41
C SER A 66 0.90 10.29 -10.25
N ALA A 67 2.04 10.88 -10.00
CA ALA A 67 2.28 11.73 -8.81
C ALA A 67 2.12 11.04 -7.45
N GLY A 68 1.99 9.71 -7.41
CA GLY A 68 1.74 9.02 -6.14
C GLY A 68 2.85 9.17 -5.10
N THR A 69 4.10 9.34 -5.53
CA THR A 69 5.23 9.65 -4.62
C THR A 69 5.10 11.06 -4.04
N ASP A 70 4.70 12.04 -4.86
CA ASP A 70 4.52 13.44 -4.43
C ASP A 70 3.31 13.56 -3.49
N ILE A 71 2.22 12.82 -3.77
CA ILE A 71 1.05 12.74 -2.88
C ILE A 71 1.44 12.14 -1.54
N GLY A 72 2.22 11.04 -1.54
CA GLY A 72 2.70 10.42 -0.30
C GLY A 72 3.59 11.35 0.52
N PHE A 73 4.47 12.12 -0.14
CA PHE A 73 5.31 13.10 0.53
C PHE A 73 4.47 14.26 1.09
N ALA A 74 3.58 14.85 0.29
CA ALA A 74 2.70 15.93 0.75
C ALA A 74 1.79 15.50 1.92
N LEU A 75 1.30 14.26 1.88
CA LEU A 75 0.52 13.70 2.97
C LEU A 75 1.37 13.54 4.27
N SER A 76 2.64 13.15 4.15
CA SER A 76 3.53 13.03 5.32
C SER A 76 3.80 14.38 5.96
N GLU A 77 3.99 15.43 5.16
CA GLU A 77 4.15 16.81 5.65
C GLU A 77 2.87 17.30 6.36
N SER A 78 1.70 17.04 5.75
CA SER A 78 0.42 17.50 6.32
C SER A 78 0.07 16.79 7.62
N LEU A 79 0.33 15.48 7.72
CA LEU A 79 0.07 14.69 8.93
C LEU A 79 1.20 14.76 9.95
N HIS A 80 2.34 15.36 9.63
CA HIS A 80 3.56 15.39 10.45
C HIS A 80 4.04 13.99 10.87
N ILE A 81 3.99 13.02 9.96
CA ILE A 81 4.44 11.63 10.17
C ILE A 81 5.60 11.28 9.24
N ASN A 82 6.35 10.25 9.60
CA ASN A 82 7.55 9.86 8.88
C ASN A 82 7.24 9.27 7.49
N TYR A 83 8.14 9.54 6.53
CA TYR A 83 8.04 9.08 5.14
C TYR A 83 9.18 8.14 4.79
N TYR A 84 8.85 6.97 4.25
CA TYR A 84 9.80 5.93 3.89
C TYR A 84 9.59 5.46 2.44
N ASP A 85 10.54 5.77 1.59
CA ASP A 85 10.66 5.16 0.27
C ASP A 85 11.83 4.15 0.24
N GLU A 86 12.07 3.55 -0.92
CA GLU A 86 13.17 2.59 -1.11
C GLU A 86 14.54 3.20 -0.75
N ALA A 87 14.78 4.47 -1.08
CA ALA A 87 16.05 5.14 -0.84
C ALA A 87 16.29 5.34 0.67
N VAL A 88 15.28 5.83 1.38
CA VAL A 88 15.35 6.04 2.84
C VAL A 88 15.54 4.71 3.58
N LEU A 89 14.77 3.68 3.22
CA LEU A 89 14.91 2.35 3.83
C LEU A 89 16.33 1.78 3.61
N ASN A 90 16.87 1.90 2.40
CA ASN A 90 18.23 1.46 2.10
C ASN A 90 19.29 2.24 2.89
N GLN A 91 19.11 3.55 3.07
CA GLN A 91 20.03 4.35 3.90
C GLN A 91 20.02 3.89 5.36
N ILE A 92 18.84 3.59 5.91
CA ILE A 92 18.74 3.10 7.30
C ILE A 92 19.45 1.75 7.44
N ILE A 93 19.21 0.82 6.51
CA ILE A 93 19.87 -0.50 6.50
C ILE A 93 21.40 -0.32 6.43
N THR A 94 21.89 0.48 5.50
CA THR A 94 23.32 0.74 5.35
C THR A 94 23.95 1.32 6.63
N ARG A 95 23.31 2.34 7.24
CA ARG A 95 23.79 2.93 8.51
C ARG A 95 23.79 1.95 9.69
N ARG A 96 22.81 1.04 9.72
CA ARG A 96 22.76 -0.02 10.75
C ARG A 96 23.90 -1.01 10.57
N ASP A 97 24.22 -1.38 9.34
CA ASP A 97 25.34 -2.26 9.02
C ASP A 97 26.69 -1.60 9.32
N GLU A 98 26.87 -0.32 8.97
CA GLU A 98 28.05 0.46 9.33
C GLU A 98 28.31 0.50 10.84
N LYS A 99 27.26 0.74 11.63
CA LYS A 99 27.38 0.74 13.10
C LYS A 99 27.73 -0.62 13.67
N LYS A 100 27.27 -1.70 13.02
CA LYS A 100 27.42 -3.06 13.54
C LYS A 100 28.74 -3.69 13.14
N PHE A 101 29.26 -3.39 11.96
CA PHE A 101 30.41 -4.08 11.34
C PHE A 101 31.63 -3.18 11.08
N GLY A 102 31.50 -1.85 11.33
CA GLY A 102 32.55 -0.88 11.02
C GLY A 102 32.69 -0.61 9.53
N ALA A 103 33.75 0.10 9.12
CA ALA A 103 33.98 0.50 7.73
C ALA A 103 34.38 -0.66 6.76
N ASP A 104 34.58 -1.88 7.25
CA ASP A 104 34.86 -3.07 6.43
C ASP A 104 33.59 -3.72 5.83
N ILE A 105 32.67 -2.89 5.31
CA ILE A 105 31.33 -3.27 4.84
C ILE A 105 31.38 -4.22 3.64
N GLU A 106 32.43 -4.19 2.82
CA GLU A 106 32.51 -5.04 1.63
C GLU A 106 32.57 -6.55 1.94
N LYS A 107 32.97 -6.92 3.16
CA LYS A 107 33.17 -8.34 3.56
C LYS A 107 32.07 -8.91 4.46
N THR A 108 31.28 -8.07 5.11
CA THR A 108 30.30 -8.51 6.14
C THR A 108 28.92 -7.85 6.00
N SER A 109 28.51 -7.51 4.78
CA SER A 109 27.17 -6.92 4.54
C SER A 109 26.06 -7.82 5.09
N SER A 110 24.90 -7.23 5.40
CA SER A 110 23.66 -7.93 5.78
C SER A 110 23.31 -9.10 4.86
N PHE A 111 23.80 -9.08 3.61
CA PHE A 111 23.73 -10.19 2.67
C PHE A 111 24.40 -11.49 3.14
N SER A 112 25.38 -11.41 4.04
CA SER A 112 26.01 -12.60 4.62
C SER A 112 25.07 -13.42 5.50
N ARG A 113 23.99 -12.80 6.03
CA ARG A 113 23.00 -13.48 6.86
C ARG A 113 22.03 -14.35 6.04
N TYR A 114 21.91 -14.09 4.76
CA TYR A 114 20.99 -14.76 3.85
C TYR A 114 21.73 -15.63 2.84
N HIS A 115 22.57 -16.54 3.34
CA HIS A 115 23.33 -17.47 2.50
C HIS A 115 22.38 -18.23 1.54
N GLY A 116 22.70 -18.17 0.25
CA GLY A 116 21.94 -18.86 -0.79
C GLY A 116 20.81 -18.05 -1.43
N LEU A 117 20.49 -16.85 -0.93
CA LEU A 117 19.54 -15.96 -1.57
C LEU A 117 20.21 -15.02 -2.58
N SER A 118 19.46 -14.57 -3.57
CA SER A 118 19.88 -13.48 -4.43
C SER A 118 20.04 -12.18 -3.63
N LYS A 119 20.86 -11.24 -4.13
CA LYS A 119 20.99 -9.91 -3.50
C LYS A 119 19.63 -9.19 -3.41
N GLN A 120 18.77 -9.39 -4.39
CA GLN A 120 17.44 -8.79 -4.42
C GLN A 120 16.52 -9.37 -3.33
N ASP A 121 16.56 -10.69 -3.14
CA ASP A 121 15.76 -11.35 -2.11
C ASP A 121 16.22 -10.98 -0.71
N ALA A 122 17.56 -10.97 -0.49
CA ALA A 122 18.14 -10.54 0.78
C ALA A 122 17.71 -9.10 1.12
N LEU A 123 17.76 -8.19 0.14
CA LEU A 123 17.34 -6.81 0.33
C LEU A 123 15.81 -6.72 0.62
N PHE A 124 15.01 -7.52 -0.07
CA PHE A 124 13.57 -7.58 0.20
C PHE A 124 13.28 -7.97 1.66
N PHE A 125 13.94 -9.01 2.17
CA PHE A 125 13.77 -9.45 3.56
C PHE A 125 14.24 -8.39 4.57
N GLU A 126 15.38 -7.74 4.34
CA GLU A 126 15.87 -6.68 5.22
C GLU A 126 14.91 -5.48 5.25
N GLN A 127 14.40 -5.05 4.09
CA GLN A 127 13.43 -3.97 4.01
C GLN A 127 12.10 -4.37 4.66
N SER A 128 11.64 -5.61 4.47
CA SER A 128 10.41 -6.11 5.08
C SER A 128 10.50 -6.12 6.61
N ASN A 129 11.61 -6.61 7.16
CA ASN A 129 11.86 -6.61 8.60
C ASN A 129 11.91 -5.17 9.16
N LEU A 130 12.57 -4.26 8.45
CA LEU A 130 12.64 -2.85 8.84
C LEU A 130 11.27 -2.18 8.82
N ILE A 131 10.45 -2.41 7.78
CA ILE A 131 9.09 -1.89 7.68
C ILE A 131 8.24 -2.38 8.85
N CYS A 132 8.29 -3.66 9.19
CA CYS A 132 7.55 -4.21 10.32
C CYS A 132 8.03 -3.64 11.67
N GLU A 133 9.32 -3.40 11.82
CA GLU A 133 9.88 -2.79 13.01
C GLU A 133 9.43 -1.35 13.19
N LEU A 134 9.46 -0.54 12.11
CA LEU A 134 9.04 0.85 12.13
C LEU A 134 7.54 0.97 12.38
N ALA A 135 6.72 0.15 11.72
CA ALA A 135 5.26 0.15 11.86
C ALA A 135 4.77 -0.11 13.30
N LYS A 136 5.58 -0.78 14.12
CA LYS A 136 5.30 -1.01 15.55
C LYS A 136 5.77 0.11 16.47
N LYS A 137 6.44 1.12 15.94
CA LYS A 137 7.10 2.15 16.76
C LYS A 137 6.62 3.56 16.49
N GLU A 138 6.08 3.80 15.29
CA GLU A 138 5.75 5.15 14.87
C GLU A 138 4.70 5.20 13.76
N ASP A 139 4.04 6.35 13.67
CA ASP A 139 3.17 6.68 12.56
C ASP A 139 4.00 6.95 11.31
N MET A 140 3.63 6.34 10.18
CA MET A 140 4.44 6.43 8.97
C MET A 140 3.67 6.26 7.67
N ILE A 141 4.26 6.80 6.60
CA ILE A 141 3.91 6.48 5.22
C ILE A 141 5.05 5.67 4.60
N VAL A 142 4.72 4.56 3.97
CA VAL A 142 5.68 3.75 3.24
C VAL A 142 5.29 3.64 1.77
N ILE A 143 6.26 3.86 0.88
CA ILE A 143 6.03 3.91 -0.57
C ILE A 143 6.52 2.63 -1.24
N GLY A 144 5.58 1.82 -1.73
CA GLY A 144 5.87 0.58 -2.46
C GLY A 144 6.45 -0.53 -1.58
N ARG A 145 7.43 -1.29 -2.11
CA ARG A 145 8.16 -2.39 -1.44
C ARG A 145 7.28 -3.56 -0.95
N CYS A 146 6.08 -3.70 -1.53
CA CYS A 146 5.07 -4.68 -1.08
C CYS A 146 4.71 -4.52 0.41
N ALA A 147 4.81 -3.30 0.95
CA ALA A 147 4.61 -3.03 2.36
C ALA A 147 3.22 -3.46 2.83
N ASP A 148 2.19 -3.25 2.01
CA ASP A 148 0.82 -3.69 2.21
C ASP A 148 0.72 -5.20 2.48
N VAL A 149 1.38 -6.02 1.65
CA VAL A 149 1.37 -7.49 1.80
C VAL A 149 2.26 -7.93 2.97
N VAL A 150 3.42 -7.30 3.13
CA VAL A 150 4.35 -7.59 4.24
C VAL A 150 3.66 -7.36 5.59
N LEU A 151 2.98 -6.22 5.77
CA LEU A 151 2.29 -5.89 7.01
C LEU A 151 1.05 -6.77 7.23
N THR A 152 0.29 -7.07 6.16
CA THR A 152 -0.82 -8.04 6.23
C THR A 152 -0.33 -9.40 6.74
N GLY A 153 0.77 -9.92 6.21
CA GLY A 153 1.36 -11.20 6.63
C GLY A 153 1.84 -11.23 8.09
N GLN A 154 2.09 -10.07 8.68
CA GLN A 154 2.48 -9.90 10.08
C GLN A 154 1.32 -9.43 10.98
N HIS A 155 0.10 -9.35 10.45
CA HIS A 155 -1.10 -8.86 11.15
C HIS A 155 -0.92 -7.46 11.75
N ILE A 156 -0.12 -6.60 11.10
CA ILE A 156 0.08 -5.20 11.51
C ILE A 156 -0.97 -4.34 10.79
N PRO A 157 -1.83 -3.61 11.52
CA PRO A 157 -2.83 -2.73 10.94
C PRO A 157 -2.20 -1.64 10.06
N HIS A 158 -2.78 -1.41 8.90
CA HIS A 158 -2.33 -0.38 7.95
C HIS A 158 -3.45 -0.02 6.97
N ILE A 159 -3.32 1.12 6.31
CA ILE A 159 -4.17 1.53 5.19
C ILE A 159 -3.38 1.34 3.91
N SER A 160 -3.93 0.60 2.96
CA SER A 160 -3.31 0.36 1.65
C SER A 160 -3.97 1.22 0.57
N ILE A 161 -3.17 2.01 -0.15
CA ILE A 161 -3.64 2.96 -1.18
C ILE A 161 -2.92 2.69 -2.50
N PHE A 162 -3.68 2.67 -3.60
CA PHE A 162 -3.12 2.66 -4.95
C PHE A 162 -3.41 3.97 -5.68
N ILE A 163 -2.36 4.65 -6.15
CA ILE A 163 -2.48 5.91 -6.88
C ILE A 163 -2.14 5.67 -8.35
N THR A 164 -3.08 5.98 -9.23
CA THR A 164 -2.91 5.80 -10.67
C THR A 164 -3.38 7.04 -11.44
N ALA A 165 -3.16 7.05 -12.74
CA ALA A 165 -3.71 8.01 -13.68
C ALA A 165 -3.75 7.41 -15.10
N PRO A 166 -4.58 7.92 -16.02
CA PRO A 166 -4.59 7.51 -17.41
C PRO A 166 -3.19 7.64 -18.04
N PHE A 167 -2.83 6.68 -18.89
CA PHE A 167 -1.47 6.58 -19.44
C PHE A 167 -0.99 7.88 -20.11
N ALA A 168 -1.84 8.52 -20.93
CA ALA A 168 -1.47 9.76 -21.60
C ALA A 168 -1.13 10.90 -20.62
N GLN A 169 -1.86 11.00 -19.52
CA GLN A 169 -1.60 12.04 -18.51
C GLN A 169 -0.33 11.74 -17.71
N ARG A 170 -0.05 10.48 -17.43
CA ARG A 170 1.23 10.06 -16.85
C ARG A 170 2.42 10.39 -17.74
N VAL A 171 2.26 10.21 -19.08
CA VAL A 171 3.26 10.59 -20.07
C VAL A 171 3.48 12.10 -20.07
N SER A 172 2.40 12.91 -20.16
CA SER A 172 2.48 14.38 -20.12
C SER A 172 3.22 14.87 -18.87
N ARG A 173 2.85 14.36 -17.70
CA ARG A 173 3.51 14.70 -16.45
C ARG A 173 5.01 14.35 -16.45
N MET A 174 5.38 13.17 -16.96
CA MET A 174 6.78 12.76 -17.02
C MET A 174 7.60 13.64 -17.96
N MET A 175 7.01 14.09 -19.09
CA MET A 175 7.65 15.05 -20.00
C MET A 175 7.96 16.37 -19.27
N GLU A 176 7.00 16.89 -18.51
CA GLU A 176 7.14 18.14 -17.75
C GLU A 176 8.16 18.01 -16.62
N VAL A 177 7.96 17.02 -15.73
CA VAL A 177 8.77 16.88 -14.50
C VAL A 177 10.22 16.47 -14.80
N LYS A 178 10.44 15.65 -15.83
CA LYS A 178 11.76 15.13 -16.18
C LYS A 178 12.41 15.80 -17.38
N ASN A 179 11.73 16.78 -18.00
CA ASN A 179 12.18 17.47 -19.20
C ASN A 179 12.63 16.50 -20.31
N MET A 180 11.77 15.55 -20.65
CA MET A 180 12.05 14.51 -21.63
C MET A 180 11.04 14.53 -22.78
N ASP A 181 11.41 13.95 -23.93
CA ASP A 181 10.49 13.82 -25.05
C ASP A 181 9.44 12.70 -24.81
N ILE A 182 8.39 12.70 -25.64
CA ILE A 182 7.26 11.78 -25.51
C ILE A 182 7.70 10.29 -25.64
N LYS A 183 8.68 9.98 -26.50
CA LYS A 183 9.14 8.60 -26.70
C LYS A 183 9.92 8.12 -25.48
N GLN A 184 10.75 8.97 -24.91
CA GLN A 184 11.48 8.72 -23.69
C GLN A 184 10.52 8.51 -22.51
N ALA A 185 9.51 9.37 -22.35
CA ALA A 185 8.51 9.27 -21.30
C ALA A 185 7.70 7.96 -21.38
N ILE A 186 7.21 7.60 -22.57
CA ILE A 186 6.51 6.34 -22.83
C ILE A 186 7.39 5.14 -22.46
N SER A 187 8.62 5.11 -22.97
CA SER A 187 9.57 4.02 -22.70
C SER A 187 9.86 3.88 -21.21
N MET A 188 10.12 5.00 -20.53
CA MET A 188 10.41 5.03 -19.12
C MET A 188 9.24 4.51 -18.27
N ILE A 189 8.01 5.01 -18.50
CA ILE A 189 6.83 4.57 -17.76
C ILE A 189 6.61 3.07 -17.94
N ARG A 190 6.62 2.57 -19.17
CA ARG A 190 6.42 1.14 -19.43
C ARG A 190 7.46 0.27 -18.73
N LYS A 191 8.74 0.67 -18.79
CA LYS A 191 9.85 -0.05 -18.15
C LYS A 191 9.68 -0.06 -16.62
N MET A 192 9.30 1.07 -16.02
CA MET A 192 9.13 1.19 -14.57
C MET A 192 7.90 0.42 -14.09
N ASP A 193 6.76 0.55 -14.77
CA ASP A 193 5.55 -0.19 -14.43
C ASP A 193 5.77 -1.69 -14.54
N HIS A 194 6.42 -2.17 -15.61
CA HIS A 194 6.78 -3.59 -15.76
C HIS A 194 7.69 -4.08 -14.63
N LYS A 195 8.68 -3.26 -14.23
CA LYS A 195 9.55 -3.58 -13.08
C LYS A 195 8.74 -3.70 -11.78
N HIS A 196 7.80 -2.78 -11.53
CA HIS A 196 6.94 -2.81 -10.35
C HIS A 196 6.00 -4.02 -10.36
N GLN A 197 5.37 -4.33 -11.50
CA GLN A 197 4.51 -5.49 -11.67
C GLN A 197 5.26 -6.79 -11.37
N ASN A 198 6.43 -6.98 -11.99
CA ASN A 198 7.24 -8.18 -11.79
C ASN A 198 7.71 -8.30 -10.33
N TYR A 199 8.17 -7.20 -9.73
CA TYR A 199 8.59 -7.19 -8.34
C TYR A 199 7.44 -7.58 -7.40
N TYR A 200 6.28 -6.93 -7.55
CA TYR A 200 5.11 -7.19 -6.71
C TYR A 200 4.63 -8.64 -6.89
N HIS A 201 4.51 -9.10 -8.14
CA HIS A 201 4.10 -10.47 -8.41
C HIS A 201 5.08 -11.51 -7.86
N SER A 202 6.38 -11.29 -8.00
CA SER A 202 7.42 -12.22 -7.54
C SER A 202 7.39 -12.44 -6.02
N TYR A 203 7.09 -11.41 -5.24
CA TYR A 203 7.09 -11.50 -3.78
C TYR A 203 5.71 -11.74 -3.15
N THR A 204 4.63 -11.52 -3.89
CA THR A 204 3.27 -11.59 -3.33
C THR A 204 2.36 -12.59 -4.03
N GLY A 205 2.69 -13.00 -5.25
CA GLY A 205 1.82 -13.79 -6.12
C GLY A 205 0.59 -13.03 -6.66
N LYS A 206 0.39 -11.77 -6.24
CA LYS A 206 -0.77 -10.96 -6.59
C LYS A 206 -0.52 -10.08 -7.83
N HIS A 207 -1.60 -9.56 -8.41
CA HIS A 207 -1.52 -8.58 -9.50
C HIS A 207 -1.38 -7.16 -8.95
N TRP A 208 -0.31 -6.46 -9.35
CA TRP A 208 -0.07 -5.08 -8.95
C TRP A 208 -1.09 -4.13 -9.58
N GLY A 209 -1.68 -3.26 -8.75
CA GLY A 209 -2.71 -2.32 -9.20
C GLY A 209 -4.12 -2.89 -9.33
N ASP A 210 -4.32 -4.14 -8.97
CA ASP A 210 -5.65 -4.72 -8.85
C ASP A 210 -6.36 -4.12 -7.63
N ALA A 211 -7.53 -3.50 -7.87
CA ALA A 211 -8.24 -2.70 -6.88
C ALA A 211 -8.63 -3.49 -5.62
N ILE A 212 -8.85 -4.79 -5.73
CA ILE A 212 -9.20 -5.67 -4.59
C ILE A 212 -8.08 -5.79 -3.55
N ASN A 213 -6.85 -5.44 -3.91
CA ASN A 213 -5.70 -5.50 -3.00
C ASN A 213 -5.52 -4.22 -2.16
N TYR A 214 -6.35 -3.18 -2.37
CA TYR A 214 -6.17 -1.86 -1.75
C TYR A 214 -7.45 -1.37 -1.10
N ASP A 215 -7.31 -0.70 0.05
CA ASP A 215 -8.44 -0.07 0.74
C ASP A 215 -8.96 1.16 -0.01
N LEU A 216 -8.09 1.84 -0.78
CA LEU A 216 -8.44 3.02 -1.58
C LEU A 216 -7.65 3.07 -2.88
N CYS A 217 -8.35 3.30 -4.00
CA CYS A 217 -7.72 3.57 -5.29
C CYS A 217 -8.05 5.00 -5.74
N ILE A 218 -7.03 5.79 -6.09
CA ILE A 218 -7.20 7.19 -6.51
C ILE A 218 -6.71 7.38 -7.93
N ASN A 219 -7.55 8.00 -8.77
CA ASN A 219 -7.13 8.55 -10.05
C ASN A 219 -6.64 10.00 -9.85
N SER A 220 -5.33 10.17 -9.67
CA SER A 220 -4.73 11.49 -9.41
C SER A 220 -4.90 12.50 -10.55
N ALA A 221 -5.23 12.03 -11.74
CA ALA A 221 -5.54 12.92 -12.85
C ALA A 221 -6.88 13.64 -12.71
N CYS A 222 -7.81 13.09 -11.90
CA CYS A 222 -9.08 13.73 -11.62
C CYS A 222 -8.99 14.74 -10.48
N TYR A 223 -8.10 14.48 -9.52
CA TYR A 223 -8.06 15.22 -8.25
C TYR A 223 -6.81 16.10 -8.09
N GLY A 224 -5.73 15.83 -8.85
CA GLY A 224 -4.45 16.48 -8.56
C GLY A 224 -3.79 15.97 -7.28
N ILE A 225 -2.75 16.67 -6.82
CA ILE A 225 -2.02 16.29 -5.59
C ILE A 225 -2.81 16.73 -4.36
N GLU A 226 -3.22 17.98 -4.29
CA GLU A 226 -3.85 18.59 -3.11
C GLU A 226 -5.16 17.89 -2.73
N GLU A 227 -6.11 17.76 -3.67
CA GLU A 227 -7.38 17.09 -3.40
C GLU A 227 -7.20 15.59 -3.10
N SER A 228 -6.19 14.93 -3.68
CA SER A 228 -5.87 13.54 -3.34
C SER A 228 -5.40 13.41 -1.89
N VAL A 229 -4.58 14.34 -1.40
CA VAL A 229 -4.17 14.41 0.01
C VAL A 229 -5.39 14.64 0.91
N GLU A 230 -6.25 15.60 0.60
CA GLU A 230 -7.46 15.86 1.36
C GLU A 230 -8.41 14.65 1.43
N LEU A 231 -8.56 13.89 0.33
CA LEU A 231 -9.37 12.67 0.32
C LEU A 231 -8.81 11.62 1.28
N ILE A 232 -7.49 11.43 1.29
CA ILE A 232 -6.84 10.49 2.19
C ILE A 232 -6.98 10.96 3.65
N GLU A 233 -6.78 12.24 3.92
CA GLU A 233 -6.95 12.81 5.27
C GLU A 233 -8.39 12.68 5.79
N ARG A 234 -9.38 12.90 4.94
CA ARG A 234 -10.79 12.69 5.31
C ARG A 234 -11.08 11.23 5.69
N LEU A 235 -10.45 10.27 4.99
CA LEU A 235 -10.53 8.86 5.33
C LEU A 235 -9.92 8.59 6.72
N ILE A 236 -8.75 9.16 7.01
CA ILE A 236 -8.04 9.00 8.28
C ILE A 236 -8.76 9.72 9.42
N ASN A 237 -9.21 10.96 9.20
CA ASN A 237 -9.89 11.78 10.21
C ASN A 237 -11.26 11.23 10.63
N ARG A 238 -11.96 10.50 9.76
CA ARG A 238 -13.17 9.76 10.15
C ARG A 238 -12.84 8.67 11.17
N GLN A 239 -11.64 8.08 11.10
CA GLN A 239 -11.17 7.09 12.07
C GLN A 239 -10.85 7.74 13.43
N ALA A 240 -10.18 8.89 13.45
CA ALA A 240 -9.83 9.62 14.66
C ALA A 240 -11.06 10.16 15.44
N LYS A 241 -12.07 10.68 14.72
CA LYS A 241 -13.31 11.17 15.34
C LYS A 241 -14.16 10.06 15.98
N ASN A 242 -14.02 8.83 15.50
CA ASN A 242 -14.71 7.69 16.10
C ASN A 242 -14.01 7.19 17.38
N LYS A 243 -12.70 7.46 17.55
CA LYS A 243 -11.96 7.22 18.82
C LYS A 243 -12.47 8.16 19.91
N SER A 244 -12.55 9.47 19.65
CA SER A 244 -12.96 10.47 20.66
C SER A 244 -14.41 10.32 21.16
N LYS A 245 -15.33 9.86 20.31
CA LYS A 245 -16.72 9.61 20.71
C LYS A 245 -16.91 8.40 21.64
N LYS A 246 -15.93 7.50 21.73
CA LYS A 246 -15.98 6.36 22.68
C LYS A 246 -15.47 6.76 24.07
N GLU A 247 -14.53 7.68 24.16
CA GLU A 247 -14.00 8.18 25.44
C GLU A 247 -15.05 9.02 26.20
N ASP A 248 -15.91 9.77 25.47
CA ASP A 248 -16.99 10.57 26.07
C ASP A 248 -18.21 9.74 26.52
N LYS A 249 -18.25 8.42 26.29
CA LYS A 249 -19.34 7.52 26.67
C LYS A 249 -18.98 6.49 27.76
N GLN A 250 -17.79 6.57 28.32
CA GLN A 250 -17.38 5.84 29.53
C GLN A 250 -17.34 6.79 30.73
#